data_e7246188a533cc3a8ef6d352776a5104
#
_entry.id   e7246188a533cc3a8ef6d352776a5104
#
_cell.length_a   1.000
_cell.length_b   1.000
_cell.length_c   1.000
_cell.angle_alpha   90.00
_cell.angle_beta   90.00
_cell.angle_gamma   90.00
#
_symmetry.space_group_name_H-M   'P 1'
#
loop_
_entity.id
_entity.type
_entity.pdbx_description
1 polymer ?
#
loop_
_entity_poly.entity_id
_entity_poly.type
_entity_poly.pdbx_seq_one_letter_code
_entity_poly.pdbx_strand_id
1 'polypeptide(L)'
;VYFDQDDSTRFLDLSRFEFVRKFTGPRMWMSNSHNFLFANSTGELIMACADDFVFLSQSWDIAIKTFYQNQVDNYWVVFGNDLGVHAGKIPTHFFLHKDWPMALGTWVQPFRASPWDLWIFDVANDINRLRYLPEVEIQHLHYRQSKVPVLKDSTYQDIWKTQFSFRPMETYKLLYRERRADVVILSEKIGIPTPKRGKYLLGHFAIRFLGNTSPQEQMRLRNSTNFEILFGVSRRLLLLFRISRFESKKKVT
;
A
#
# COMPACT_ATOMS: atom_id res chain seq x y z
N VAL A 1 2.83 19.78 5.77
CA VAL A 1 2.72 18.98 7.00
C VAL A 1 1.50 19.41 7.77
N TYR A 2 0.74 18.47 8.34
CA TYR A 2 -0.39 18.74 9.23
C TYR A 2 -0.07 18.24 10.63
N PHE A 3 -0.30 19.08 11.62
CA PHE A 3 -0.19 18.76 13.04
C PHE A 3 -1.56 18.80 13.68
N ASP A 4 -1.91 17.80 14.45
CA ASP A 4 -3.08 17.86 15.33
C ASP A 4 -2.86 18.94 16.40
N GLN A 5 -3.91 19.67 16.77
CA GLN A 5 -3.79 20.79 17.74
C GLN A 5 -3.34 20.33 19.14
N ASP A 6 -3.50 19.06 19.48
CA ASP A 6 -3.06 18.44 20.73
C ASP A 6 -1.67 17.78 20.61
N ASP A 7 -1.03 17.81 19.44
CA ASP A 7 0.33 17.32 19.24
C ASP A 7 1.35 18.33 19.76
N SER A 8 2.22 17.92 20.67
CA SER A 8 3.28 18.75 21.22
C SER A 8 4.31 19.19 20.17
N THR A 9 4.49 18.40 19.13
CA THR A 9 5.43 18.69 18.03
C THR A 9 4.94 19.80 17.10
N ARG A 10 3.67 20.23 17.21
CA ARG A 10 3.13 21.37 16.43
C ARG A 10 3.92 22.67 16.59
N PHE A 11 4.72 22.80 17.64
CA PHE A 11 5.56 23.97 17.89
C PHE A 11 6.94 23.89 17.20
N LEU A 12 7.26 22.78 16.51
CA LEU A 12 8.51 22.69 15.76
C LEU A 12 8.64 23.85 14.77
N ASP A 13 9.79 24.52 14.82
CA ASP A 13 10.16 25.53 13.85
C ASP A 13 10.58 24.86 12.54
N LEU A 14 9.77 25.04 11.52
CA LEU A 14 10.03 24.55 10.16
C LEU A 14 10.39 25.68 9.19
N SER A 15 10.62 26.91 9.68
CA SER A 15 10.89 28.10 8.85
C SER A 15 12.13 27.97 7.97
N ARG A 16 13.11 27.18 8.39
CA ARG A 16 14.31 26.86 7.59
C ARG A 16 14.04 26.04 6.32
N PHE A 17 12.83 25.47 6.21
CA PHE A 17 12.42 24.69 5.04
C PHE A 17 11.36 25.47 4.26
N GLU A 18 11.76 26.37 3.40
CA GLU A 18 10.88 27.27 2.64
C GLU A 18 9.81 26.53 1.81
N PHE A 19 10.10 25.28 1.41
CA PHE A 19 9.17 24.42 0.67
C PHE A 19 8.15 23.70 1.57
N VAL A 20 8.28 23.79 2.92
CA VAL A 20 7.36 23.12 3.85
C VAL A 20 6.23 24.06 4.24
N ARG A 21 5.02 23.68 3.90
CA ARG A 21 3.80 24.35 4.36
C ARG A 21 3.25 23.66 5.59
N LYS A 22 3.10 24.39 6.67
CA LYS A 22 2.64 23.89 7.96
C LYS A 22 1.16 24.23 8.18
N PHE A 23 0.38 23.26 8.59
CA PHE A 23 -1.01 23.39 8.98
C PHE A 23 -1.19 22.84 10.39
N THR A 24 -2.12 23.42 11.14
CA THR A 24 -2.50 22.95 12.48
C THR A 24 -4.02 23.04 12.63
N GLY A 25 -4.64 22.04 13.21
CA GLY A 25 -6.09 22.01 13.40
C GLY A 25 -6.56 20.82 14.24
N PRO A 26 -7.87 20.58 14.29
CA PRO A 26 -8.44 19.44 14.98
C PRO A 26 -7.84 18.12 14.50
N ARG A 27 -7.82 17.11 15.39
CA ARG A 27 -7.32 15.77 15.03
C ARG A 27 -8.01 15.24 13.78
N MET A 28 -7.21 14.90 12.80
CA MET A 28 -7.66 14.27 11.57
C MET A 28 -7.24 12.80 11.52
N TRP A 29 -8.14 11.96 10.99
CA TRP A 29 -7.76 10.61 10.63
C TRP A 29 -6.91 10.61 9.37
N MET A 30 -6.10 9.58 9.18
CA MET A 30 -5.12 9.46 8.09
C MET A 30 -5.70 9.85 6.71
N SER A 31 -6.86 9.31 6.33
CA SER A 31 -7.48 9.65 5.03
C SER A 31 -7.82 11.14 4.90
N ASN A 32 -8.36 11.73 5.95
CA ASN A 32 -8.75 13.13 5.93
C ASN A 32 -7.52 14.05 5.88
N SER A 33 -6.48 13.75 6.65
CA SER A 33 -5.24 14.53 6.62
C SER A 33 -4.54 14.44 5.28
N HIS A 34 -4.47 13.25 4.67
CA HIS A 34 -3.88 13.08 3.35
C HIS A 34 -4.67 13.81 2.24
N ASN A 35 -6.00 13.72 2.25
CA ASN A 35 -6.83 14.44 1.29
C ASN A 35 -6.74 15.96 1.48
N PHE A 36 -6.68 16.44 2.74
CA PHE A 36 -6.47 17.85 3.05
C PHE A 36 -5.10 18.34 2.54
N LEU A 37 -4.04 17.58 2.81
CA LEU A 37 -2.69 17.93 2.36
C LEU A 37 -2.58 17.89 0.82
N PHE A 38 -3.23 16.94 0.17
CA PHE A 38 -3.31 16.91 -1.29
C PHE A 38 -3.98 18.17 -1.84
N ALA A 39 -5.15 18.54 -1.33
CA ALA A 39 -5.86 19.75 -1.77
C ALA A 39 -5.06 21.05 -1.57
N ASN A 40 -4.08 21.03 -0.66
CA ASN A 40 -3.17 22.14 -0.39
C ASN A 40 -1.77 21.98 -0.99
N SER A 41 -1.54 20.96 -1.83
CA SER A 41 -0.28 20.74 -2.52
C SER A 41 -0.30 21.35 -3.92
N THR A 42 0.90 21.66 -4.46
CA THR A 42 1.09 22.19 -5.81
C THR A 42 1.93 21.26 -6.68
N GLY A 43 2.46 20.17 -6.11
CA GLY A 43 3.29 19.22 -6.83
C GLY A 43 2.50 18.40 -7.85
N GLU A 44 3.15 18.01 -8.93
CA GLU A 44 2.57 17.09 -9.91
C GLU A 44 2.70 15.63 -9.46
N LEU A 45 3.84 15.29 -8.88
CA LEU A 45 4.08 14.01 -8.22
C LEU A 45 3.85 14.16 -6.72
N ILE A 46 3.08 13.27 -6.16
CA ILE A 46 2.67 13.26 -4.76
C ILE A 46 3.12 11.95 -4.13
N MET A 47 3.55 12.03 -2.88
CA MET A 47 3.93 10.86 -2.11
C MET A 47 3.04 10.70 -0.89
N ALA A 48 2.61 9.49 -0.64
CA ALA A 48 2.02 9.12 0.64
C ALA A 48 3.14 8.94 1.67
N CYS A 49 3.20 9.89 2.60
CA CYS A 49 4.32 10.10 3.48
C CYS A 49 3.88 10.05 4.94
N ALA A 50 4.60 9.31 5.78
CA ALA A 50 4.51 9.35 7.23
C ALA A 50 5.76 10.05 7.79
N ASP A 51 5.78 10.33 9.09
CA ASP A 51 6.89 10.99 9.78
C ASP A 51 7.97 10.01 10.28
N ASP A 52 7.75 8.73 10.11
CA ASP A 52 8.59 7.63 10.61
C ASP A 52 9.41 6.93 9.52
N PHE A 53 9.84 7.66 8.47
CA PHE A 53 10.72 7.07 7.47
C PHE A 53 11.84 8.00 6.98
N VAL A 54 12.88 7.37 6.44
CA VAL A 54 14.08 8.03 5.95
C VAL A 54 14.42 7.52 4.56
N PHE A 55 14.62 8.42 3.61
CA PHE A 55 15.17 8.06 2.31
C PHE A 55 16.65 7.72 2.45
N LEU A 56 17.04 6.52 2.03
CA LEU A 56 18.42 6.06 2.03
C LEU A 56 19.08 6.21 0.66
N SER A 57 18.32 6.06 -0.41
CA SER A 57 18.84 6.24 -1.76
C SER A 57 19.02 7.72 -2.08
N GLN A 58 20.19 8.09 -2.54
CA GLN A 58 20.40 9.40 -3.16
C GLN A 58 19.65 9.48 -4.50
N SER A 59 19.18 10.69 -4.85
CA SER A 59 18.46 10.93 -6.12
C SER A 59 17.23 10.07 -6.33
N TRP A 60 16.57 9.62 -5.26
CA TRP A 60 15.32 8.87 -5.31
C TRP A 60 14.22 9.60 -6.09
N ASP A 61 14.16 10.91 -5.94
CA ASP A 61 13.23 11.80 -6.63
C ASP A 61 13.47 11.83 -8.15
N ILE A 62 14.74 11.80 -8.57
CA ILE A 62 15.12 11.69 -9.99
C ILE A 62 14.65 10.34 -10.56
N ALA A 63 14.84 9.25 -9.83
CA ALA A 63 14.41 7.92 -10.27
C ALA A 63 12.88 7.88 -10.48
N ILE A 64 12.11 8.40 -9.54
CA ILE A 64 10.65 8.49 -9.64
C ILE A 64 10.24 9.37 -10.83
N LYS A 65 10.81 10.58 -10.95
CA LYS A 65 10.52 11.50 -12.05
C LYS A 65 10.85 10.89 -13.40
N THR A 66 12.02 10.27 -13.53
CA THR A 66 12.45 9.60 -14.77
C THR A 66 11.51 8.46 -15.14
N PHE A 67 11.04 7.69 -14.15
CA PHE A 67 10.03 6.66 -14.43
C PHE A 67 8.78 7.27 -15.10
N TYR A 68 8.17 8.31 -14.49
CA TYR A 68 6.96 8.93 -15.04
C TYR A 68 7.17 9.56 -16.41
N GLN A 69 8.31 10.20 -16.65
CA GLN A 69 8.66 10.80 -17.95
C GLN A 69 8.72 9.77 -19.09
N ASN A 70 8.98 8.52 -18.79
CA ASN A 70 9.06 7.43 -19.76
C ASN A 70 7.75 6.65 -19.92
N GLN A 71 6.67 7.06 -19.25
CA GLN A 71 5.37 6.40 -19.39
C GLN A 71 4.46 7.10 -20.38
N VAL A 72 3.53 6.35 -20.96
CA VAL A 72 2.53 6.88 -21.91
C VAL A 72 1.39 7.62 -21.21
N ASP A 73 1.23 7.40 -19.92
CA ASP A 73 0.20 8.03 -19.08
C ASP A 73 0.69 8.23 -17.65
N ASN A 74 -0.04 9.04 -16.89
CA ASN A 74 0.29 9.42 -15.51
C ASN A 74 -0.38 8.55 -14.43
N TYR A 75 -1.07 7.48 -14.81
CA TYR A 75 -1.90 6.69 -13.89
C TYR A 75 -1.15 5.50 -13.28
N TRP A 76 0.11 5.71 -12.92
CA TRP A 76 0.95 4.70 -12.26
C TRP A 76 0.98 4.90 -10.75
N VAL A 77 1.04 3.79 -10.03
CA VAL A 77 1.46 3.73 -8.63
C VAL A 77 2.89 3.22 -8.60
N VAL A 78 3.80 4.07 -8.14
CA VAL A 78 5.22 3.75 -8.04
C VAL A 78 5.60 3.66 -6.57
N PHE A 79 6.37 2.65 -6.18
CA PHE A 79 6.81 2.52 -4.80
C PHE A 79 8.21 1.92 -4.72
N GLY A 80 8.91 2.28 -3.65
CA GLY A 80 10.26 1.86 -3.36
C GLY A 80 10.33 0.64 -2.44
N ASN A 81 11.54 0.30 -2.06
CA ASN A 81 11.86 -0.73 -1.08
C ASN A 81 11.80 -0.12 0.33
N ASP A 82 10.78 -0.45 1.12
CA ASP A 82 10.61 0.03 2.48
C ASP A 82 11.50 -0.70 3.52
N LEU A 83 12.35 -1.62 3.03
CA LEU A 83 13.26 -2.45 3.84
C LEU A 83 12.57 -3.25 4.95
N GLY A 84 11.24 -3.28 4.95
CA GLY A 84 10.41 -3.95 5.92
C GLY A 84 9.85 -5.29 5.44
N VAL A 85 8.91 -5.84 6.19
CA VAL A 85 8.25 -7.12 5.87
C VAL A 85 7.35 -7.04 4.63
N HIS A 86 7.02 -5.82 4.19
CA HIS A 86 6.20 -5.55 3.02
C HIS A 86 6.99 -5.12 1.79
N ALA A 87 8.33 -5.11 1.90
CA ALA A 87 9.22 -4.70 0.82
C ALA A 87 8.89 -5.39 -0.51
N GLY A 88 8.62 -4.60 -1.53
CA GLY A 88 8.22 -5.07 -2.86
C GLY A 88 6.86 -5.79 -2.95
N LYS A 89 6.09 -5.86 -1.86
CA LYS A 89 4.81 -6.58 -1.79
C LYS A 89 3.61 -5.65 -1.78
N ILE A 90 3.68 -4.58 -1.00
CA ILE A 90 2.62 -3.61 -0.80
C ILE A 90 3.24 -2.22 -0.87
N PRO A 91 2.63 -1.27 -1.56
CA PRO A 91 3.11 0.11 -1.64
C PRO A 91 2.75 0.88 -0.36
N THR A 92 3.42 0.59 0.75
CA THR A 92 3.20 1.28 2.03
C THR A 92 3.48 2.78 1.92
N HIS A 93 4.49 3.14 1.13
CA HIS A 93 4.86 4.50 0.77
C HIS A 93 4.96 4.59 -0.74
N PHE A 94 4.00 5.23 -1.36
CA PHE A 94 3.90 5.25 -2.81
C PHE A 94 3.85 6.66 -3.36
N PHE A 95 4.21 6.75 -4.63
CA PHE A 95 4.18 7.96 -5.42
C PHE A 95 3.06 7.87 -6.45
N LEU A 96 2.32 8.94 -6.62
CA LEU A 96 1.28 9.11 -7.62
C LEU A 96 1.50 10.42 -8.38
N HIS A 97 1.07 10.46 -9.63
CA HIS A 97 0.82 11.73 -10.29
C HIS A 97 -0.54 12.29 -9.84
N LYS A 98 -0.67 13.61 -9.74
CA LYS A 98 -1.91 14.31 -9.34
C LYS A 98 -3.15 13.91 -10.16
N ASP A 99 -2.96 13.47 -11.40
CA ASP A 99 -4.05 13.03 -12.28
C ASP A 99 -4.84 11.86 -11.70
N TRP A 100 -4.19 10.99 -10.92
CA TRP A 100 -4.85 9.87 -10.27
C TRP A 100 -5.93 10.32 -9.28
N PRO A 101 -5.62 11.08 -8.22
CA PRO A 101 -6.65 11.56 -7.29
C PRO A 101 -7.62 12.55 -7.95
N MET A 102 -7.20 13.32 -8.94
CA MET A 102 -8.10 14.20 -9.69
C MET A 102 -9.14 13.41 -10.49
N ALA A 103 -8.78 12.28 -11.08
CA ALA A 103 -9.72 11.42 -11.78
C ALA A 103 -10.73 10.76 -10.84
N LEU A 104 -10.32 10.39 -9.64
CA LEU A 104 -11.17 9.73 -8.64
C LEU A 104 -11.95 10.70 -7.73
N GLY A 105 -11.62 12.00 -7.74
CA GLY A 105 -12.17 12.99 -6.83
C GLY A 105 -11.67 12.87 -5.37
N THR A 106 -10.78 11.93 -5.11
CA THR A 106 -10.15 11.71 -3.80
C THR A 106 -8.79 11.04 -3.96
N TRP A 107 -7.87 11.35 -3.06
CA TRP A 107 -6.60 10.64 -3.03
C TRP A 107 -6.69 9.34 -2.25
N VAL A 108 -7.27 9.41 -1.06
CA VAL A 108 -7.34 8.28 -0.13
C VAL A 108 -8.79 8.02 0.23
N GLN A 109 -9.20 6.79 0.10
CA GLN A 109 -10.54 6.34 0.49
C GLN A 109 -10.76 6.48 2.01
N PRO A 110 -12.00 6.55 2.49
CA PRO A 110 -12.36 6.97 3.84
C PRO A 110 -12.04 5.91 4.90
N PHE A 111 -10.79 5.52 5.00
CA PHE A 111 -10.28 4.70 6.09
C PHE A 111 -9.69 5.57 7.18
N ARG A 112 -9.93 5.26 8.44
CA ARG A 112 -9.32 5.99 9.56
C ARG A 112 -7.81 5.75 9.65
N ALA A 113 -7.38 4.54 9.27
CA ALA A 113 -6.00 4.11 9.16
C ALA A 113 -5.88 3.11 8.00
N SER A 114 -4.97 2.15 8.06
CA SER A 114 -4.91 1.03 7.10
C SER A 114 -6.32 0.36 6.92
N PRO A 115 -6.68 -0.20 5.74
CA PRO A 115 -5.75 -0.62 4.67
C PRO A 115 -5.88 0.22 3.37
N TRP A 116 -5.69 1.51 3.42
CA TRP A 116 -5.72 2.37 2.24
C TRP A 116 -4.60 2.04 1.22
N ASP A 117 -3.47 1.58 1.69
CA ASP A 117 -2.36 1.06 0.91
C ASP A 117 -2.75 -0.17 0.07
N LEU A 118 -3.54 -1.09 0.65
CA LEU A 118 -4.10 -2.22 -0.09
C LEU A 118 -5.10 -1.79 -1.15
N TRP A 119 -5.85 -0.71 -0.89
CA TRP A 119 -6.80 -0.18 -1.88
C TRP A 119 -6.07 0.31 -3.14
N ILE A 120 -5.09 1.18 -2.95
CA ILE A 120 -4.27 1.69 -4.04
C ILE A 120 -3.56 0.56 -4.77
N PHE A 121 -3.00 -0.39 -4.02
CA PHE A 121 -2.36 -1.57 -4.59
C PHE A 121 -3.32 -2.36 -5.49
N ASP A 122 -4.52 -2.68 -5.01
CA ASP A 122 -5.49 -3.48 -5.76
C ASP A 122 -5.94 -2.75 -7.04
N VAL A 123 -6.26 -1.48 -6.93
CA VAL A 123 -6.70 -0.67 -8.08
C VAL A 123 -5.59 -0.59 -9.13
N ALA A 124 -4.37 -0.25 -8.72
CA ALA A 124 -3.22 -0.14 -9.62
C ALA A 124 -2.87 -1.47 -10.29
N ASN A 125 -2.94 -2.57 -9.53
CA ASN A 125 -2.68 -3.90 -10.06
C ASN A 125 -3.77 -4.34 -11.06
N ASP A 126 -5.04 -4.02 -10.79
CA ASP A 126 -6.15 -4.34 -11.68
C ASP A 126 -6.01 -3.65 -13.06
N ILE A 127 -5.56 -2.40 -13.08
CA ILE A 127 -5.34 -1.65 -14.32
C ILE A 127 -3.92 -1.81 -14.90
N ASN A 128 -3.10 -2.69 -14.29
CA ASN A 128 -1.71 -2.91 -14.68
C ASN A 128 -0.85 -1.63 -14.70
N ARG A 129 -0.98 -0.83 -13.64
CA ARG A 129 -0.25 0.42 -13.42
C ARG A 129 0.46 0.46 -12.05
N LEU A 130 1.02 -0.67 -11.66
CA LEU A 130 1.81 -0.81 -10.43
C LEU A 130 3.29 -1.03 -10.76
N ARG A 131 4.18 -0.22 -10.17
CA ARG A 131 5.62 -0.33 -10.39
C ARG A 131 6.39 -0.32 -9.09
N TYR A 132 7.20 -1.34 -8.89
CA TYR A 132 8.19 -1.43 -7.82
C TYR A 132 9.56 -0.99 -8.34
N LEU A 133 10.22 -0.09 -7.63
CA LEU A 133 11.59 0.38 -7.89
C LEU A 133 12.47 -0.01 -6.69
N PRO A 134 13.13 -1.17 -6.73
CA PRO A 134 13.94 -1.68 -5.60
C PRO A 134 15.12 -0.78 -5.26
N GLU A 135 15.61 0.00 -6.21
CA GLU A 135 16.71 0.97 -6.04
C GLU A 135 16.30 2.21 -5.23
N VAL A 136 15.01 2.45 -5.07
CA VAL A 136 14.49 3.53 -4.20
C VAL A 136 14.28 2.94 -2.81
N GLU A 137 15.29 3.07 -1.96
CA GLU A 137 15.24 2.55 -0.59
C GLU A 137 14.72 3.61 0.39
N ILE A 138 13.68 3.24 1.12
CA ILE A 138 13.01 4.08 2.11
C ILE A 138 12.93 3.29 3.41
N GLN A 139 13.75 3.63 4.39
CA GLN A 139 13.71 2.97 5.69
C GLN A 139 12.48 3.42 6.47
N HIS A 140 11.57 2.47 6.74
CA HIS A 140 10.40 2.70 7.58
C HIS A 140 10.77 2.42 9.04
N LEU A 141 10.75 3.44 9.89
CA LEU A 141 11.11 3.36 11.30
C LEU A 141 9.97 2.81 12.18
N HIS A 142 9.17 1.92 11.62
CA HIS A 142 8.03 1.35 12.32
C HIS A 142 8.50 0.43 13.46
N TYR A 143 7.89 0.55 14.65
CA TYR A 143 8.29 -0.16 15.89
C TYR A 143 8.36 -1.69 15.77
N ARG A 144 7.66 -2.30 14.81
CA ARG A 144 7.70 -3.75 14.55
C ARG A 144 8.77 -4.18 13.56
N GLN A 145 9.33 -3.25 12.81
CA GLN A 145 10.17 -3.54 11.64
C GLN A 145 11.55 -2.94 11.76
N SER A 146 11.68 -1.88 12.56
CA SER A 146 12.95 -1.20 12.76
C SER A 146 13.91 -2.08 13.57
N LYS A 147 15.16 -2.18 13.09
CA LYS A 147 16.28 -2.75 13.86
C LYS A 147 16.72 -1.83 15.02
N VAL A 148 16.27 -0.58 15.00
CA VAL A 148 16.48 0.42 16.05
C VAL A 148 15.27 0.38 16.98
N PRO A 149 15.44 0.42 18.31
CA PRO A 149 14.33 0.50 19.25
C PRO A 149 13.50 1.76 18.98
N VAL A 150 12.34 1.62 18.39
CA VAL A 150 11.36 2.68 18.19
C VAL A 150 10.27 2.52 19.26
N LEU A 151 10.02 3.59 20.00
CA LEU A 151 9.00 3.56 21.05
C LEU A 151 7.60 3.44 20.42
N LYS A 152 6.83 2.52 20.95
CA LYS A 152 5.40 2.42 20.64
C LYS A 152 4.68 3.56 21.37
N ASP A 153 4.48 4.66 20.69
CA ASP A 153 3.84 5.87 21.22
C ASP A 153 2.31 5.72 21.37
N SER A 154 1.66 6.79 21.83
CA SER A 154 0.19 6.84 22.00
C SER A 154 -0.55 6.72 20.66
N THR A 155 0.01 7.22 19.57
CA THR A 155 -0.59 7.17 18.24
C THR A 155 -0.75 5.73 17.77
N TYR A 156 0.30 4.91 17.91
CA TYR A 156 0.22 3.48 17.62
C TYR A 156 -0.78 2.76 18.51
N GLN A 157 -0.87 3.13 19.78
CA GLN A 157 -1.85 2.54 20.70
C GLN A 157 -3.29 2.87 20.28
N ASP A 158 -3.55 4.10 19.88
CA ASP A 158 -4.87 4.56 19.44
C ASP A 158 -5.26 3.96 18.09
N ILE A 159 -4.33 3.84 17.16
CA ILE A 159 -4.55 3.12 15.90
C ILE A 159 -4.95 1.67 16.17
N TRP A 160 -4.28 0.99 17.09
CA TRP A 160 -4.62 -0.39 17.46
C TRP A 160 -6.02 -0.51 18.05
N LYS A 161 -6.39 0.34 19.01
CA LYS A 161 -7.74 0.38 19.59
C LYS A 161 -8.79 0.62 18.50
N THR A 162 -8.48 1.55 17.58
CA THR A 162 -9.34 1.90 16.46
C THR A 162 -9.49 0.76 15.47
N GLN A 163 -8.42 0.02 15.16
CA GLN A 163 -8.48 -1.14 14.27
C GLN A 163 -9.40 -2.25 14.78
N PHE A 164 -9.45 -2.47 16.09
CA PHE A 164 -10.37 -3.45 16.68
C PHE A 164 -11.83 -2.99 16.63
N SER A 165 -12.10 -1.70 16.84
CA SER A 165 -13.47 -1.17 16.88
C SER A 165 -14.09 -0.94 15.50
N PHE A 166 -13.31 -0.62 14.47
CA PHE A 166 -13.80 -0.27 13.12
C PHE A 166 -13.64 -1.37 12.08
N ARG A 167 -13.11 -2.52 12.43
CA ARG A 167 -12.97 -3.69 11.56
C ARG A 167 -12.51 -3.31 10.12
N PRO A 168 -11.32 -2.71 9.97
CA PRO A 168 -10.90 -2.10 8.70
C PRO A 168 -10.90 -3.09 7.53
N MET A 169 -10.59 -4.37 7.77
CA MET A 169 -10.63 -5.39 6.73
C MET A 169 -12.06 -5.78 6.32
N GLU A 170 -13.02 -5.68 7.22
CA GLU A 170 -14.44 -5.88 6.87
C GLU A 170 -14.95 -4.70 6.05
N THR A 171 -14.64 -3.48 6.48
CA THR A 171 -14.91 -2.26 5.72
C THR A 171 -14.30 -2.32 4.32
N TYR A 172 -13.02 -2.74 4.21
CA TYR A 172 -12.36 -2.94 2.93
C TYR A 172 -13.10 -3.94 2.01
N LYS A 173 -13.64 -5.02 2.58
CA LYS A 173 -14.45 -5.99 1.82
C LYS A 173 -15.81 -5.42 1.40
N LEU A 174 -16.47 -4.69 2.30
CA LEU A 174 -17.76 -4.07 2.03
C LEU A 174 -17.67 -3.04 0.90
N LEU A 175 -16.61 -2.25 0.88
CA LEU A 175 -16.34 -1.23 -0.15
C LEU A 175 -15.76 -1.81 -1.46
N TYR A 176 -16.01 -3.07 -1.76
CA TYR A 176 -15.55 -3.69 -3.00
C TYR A 176 -16.12 -3.02 -4.26
N ARG A 177 -17.37 -2.56 -4.22
CA ARG A 177 -18.02 -1.90 -5.36
C ARG A 177 -17.38 -0.56 -5.67
N GLU A 178 -17.07 0.20 -4.65
CA GLU A 178 -16.39 1.51 -4.74
C GLU A 178 -14.99 1.33 -5.32
N ARG A 179 -14.25 0.33 -4.84
CA ARG A 179 -12.92 0.00 -5.41
C ARG A 179 -13.01 -0.42 -6.88
N ARG A 180 -14.08 -1.13 -7.25
CA ARG A 180 -14.32 -1.47 -8.66
C ARG A 180 -14.71 -0.24 -9.48
N ALA A 181 -15.41 0.74 -8.92
CA ALA A 181 -15.70 2.00 -9.59
C ALA A 181 -14.40 2.76 -9.90
N ASP A 182 -13.45 2.82 -8.96
CA ASP A 182 -12.12 3.42 -9.21
C ASP A 182 -11.41 2.74 -10.38
N VAL A 183 -11.43 1.40 -10.46
CA VAL A 183 -10.86 0.64 -11.58
C VAL A 183 -11.53 1.01 -12.91
N VAL A 184 -12.85 1.15 -12.94
CA VAL A 184 -13.59 1.56 -14.16
C VAL A 184 -13.16 2.95 -14.60
N ILE A 185 -13.22 3.93 -13.69
CA ILE A 185 -12.87 5.33 -13.98
C ILE A 185 -11.44 5.43 -14.53
N LEU A 186 -10.48 4.79 -13.87
CA LEU A 186 -9.09 4.84 -14.31
C LEU A 186 -8.86 4.08 -15.61
N SER A 187 -9.53 2.93 -15.82
CA SER A 187 -9.45 2.20 -17.09
C SER A 187 -9.93 3.08 -18.27
N GLU A 188 -11.02 3.82 -18.07
CA GLU A 188 -11.53 4.77 -19.06
C GLU A 188 -10.54 5.90 -19.34
N LYS A 189 -9.92 6.46 -18.28
CA LYS A 189 -8.92 7.53 -18.42
C LYS A 189 -7.69 7.12 -19.22
N ILE A 190 -7.24 5.89 -19.08
CA ILE A 190 -6.07 5.35 -19.79
C ILE A 190 -6.43 4.64 -21.11
N GLY A 191 -7.72 4.53 -21.43
CA GLY A 191 -8.19 3.94 -22.69
C GLY A 191 -8.01 2.42 -22.78
N ILE A 192 -8.07 1.70 -21.65
CA ILE A 192 -7.97 0.23 -21.63
C ILE A 192 -9.32 -0.41 -21.32
N PRO A 193 -9.57 -1.65 -21.77
CA PRO A 193 -10.74 -2.39 -21.36
C PRO A 193 -10.77 -2.60 -19.85
N THR A 194 -11.90 -2.30 -19.22
CA THR A 194 -12.07 -2.55 -17.78
C THR A 194 -11.87 -4.04 -17.46
N PRO A 195 -10.97 -4.41 -16.55
CA PRO A 195 -10.71 -5.79 -16.19
C PRO A 195 -11.97 -6.50 -15.69
N LYS A 196 -12.22 -7.71 -16.18
CA LYS A 196 -13.40 -8.50 -15.79
C LYS A 196 -13.34 -8.88 -14.31
N ARG A 197 -14.49 -8.92 -13.65
CA ARG A 197 -14.65 -9.38 -12.26
C ARG A 197 -14.06 -10.78 -12.07
N GLY A 198 -13.41 -11.02 -10.96
CA GLY A 198 -13.10 -12.37 -10.47
C GLY A 198 -11.70 -12.91 -10.72
N LYS A 199 -10.87 -12.21 -11.50
CA LYS A 199 -9.51 -12.69 -11.77
C LYS A 199 -8.61 -12.74 -10.52
N TYR A 200 -8.93 -11.95 -9.48
CA TYR A 200 -8.05 -11.69 -8.34
C TYR A 200 -8.60 -12.09 -6.96
N LEU A 201 -9.88 -12.44 -6.84
CA LEU A 201 -10.50 -12.72 -5.54
C LEU A 201 -9.83 -13.90 -4.82
N LEU A 202 -9.52 -14.96 -5.57
CA LEU A 202 -8.83 -16.14 -5.05
C LEU A 202 -7.33 -15.92 -4.87
N GLY A 203 -6.70 -15.05 -5.69
CA GLY A 203 -5.29 -14.69 -5.54
C GLY A 203 -4.99 -14.01 -4.21
N HIS A 204 -5.82 -13.08 -3.79
CA HIS A 204 -5.70 -12.43 -2.47
C HIS A 204 -5.91 -13.42 -1.32
N PHE A 205 -6.83 -14.35 -1.48
CA PHE A 205 -7.07 -15.40 -0.51
C PHE A 205 -5.87 -16.36 -0.41
N ALA A 206 -5.33 -16.78 -1.55
CA ALA A 206 -4.18 -17.67 -1.63
C ALA A 206 -2.91 -17.04 -1.03
N ILE A 207 -2.64 -15.77 -1.30
CA ILE A 207 -1.48 -15.06 -0.74
C ILE A 207 -1.55 -15.00 0.80
N ARG A 208 -2.73 -14.81 1.36
CA ARG A 208 -2.94 -14.77 2.80
C ARG A 208 -2.74 -16.13 3.48
N PHE A 209 -3.06 -17.23 2.79
CA PHE A 209 -2.93 -18.59 3.31
C PHE A 209 -1.55 -19.21 3.08
N LEU A 210 -0.88 -18.84 1.98
CA LEU A 210 0.37 -19.48 1.57
C LEU A 210 1.62 -18.88 2.22
N GLY A 211 1.47 -17.88 3.09
CA GLY A 211 2.58 -17.32 3.87
C GLY A 211 3.78 -16.96 3.00
N ASN A 212 4.94 -16.95 3.31
CA ASN A 212 6.24 -16.65 2.73
C ASN A 212 6.44 -16.89 1.21
N THR A 213 5.57 -16.40 0.34
CA THR A 213 5.81 -16.40 -1.11
C THR A 213 6.63 -15.19 -1.52
N SER A 214 7.52 -15.34 -2.49
CA SER A 214 8.31 -14.22 -3.04
C SER A 214 7.40 -13.16 -3.70
N PRO A 215 7.84 -11.90 -3.81
CA PRO A 215 7.08 -10.85 -4.51
C PRO A 215 6.67 -11.24 -5.93
N GLN A 216 7.56 -11.92 -6.66
CA GLN A 216 7.31 -12.42 -8.01
C GLN A 216 6.23 -13.51 -8.02
N GLU A 217 6.23 -14.40 -7.06
CA GLU A 217 5.24 -15.46 -6.91
C GLU A 217 3.87 -14.91 -6.51
N GLN A 218 3.83 -13.89 -5.66
CA GLN A 218 2.60 -13.17 -5.32
C GLN A 218 2.02 -12.44 -6.53
N MET A 219 2.85 -11.78 -7.33
CA MET A 219 2.44 -11.13 -8.57
C MET A 219 1.92 -12.16 -9.59
N ARG A 220 2.60 -13.30 -9.72
CA ARG A 220 2.15 -14.42 -10.56
C ARG A 220 0.81 -14.98 -10.10
N LEU A 221 0.61 -15.23 -8.80
CA LEU A 221 -0.65 -15.72 -8.23
C LEU A 221 -1.80 -14.73 -8.44
N ARG A 222 -1.54 -13.44 -8.34
CA ARG A 222 -2.53 -12.39 -8.58
C ARG A 222 -2.96 -12.31 -10.04
N ASN A 223 -2.03 -12.55 -10.96
CA ASN A 223 -2.28 -12.54 -12.40
C ASN A 223 -2.80 -13.87 -12.94
N SER A 224 -2.81 -14.91 -12.11
CA SER A 224 -3.30 -16.25 -12.49
C SER A 224 -4.82 -16.33 -12.50
N THR A 225 -5.37 -17.17 -13.37
CA THR A 225 -6.80 -17.45 -13.35
C THR A 225 -7.19 -18.17 -12.06
N ASN A 226 -8.45 -18.06 -11.64
CA ASN A 226 -8.96 -18.77 -10.46
C ASN A 226 -8.70 -20.28 -10.51
N PHE A 227 -8.70 -20.86 -11.71
CA PHE A 227 -8.42 -22.27 -11.95
C PHE A 227 -6.96 -22.63 -11.67
N GLU A 228 -6.02 -21.83 -12.15
CA GLU A 228 -4.58 -22.04 -11.91
C GLU A 228 -4.22 -21.92 -10.44
N ILE A 229 -4.87 -21.00 -9.72
CA ILE A 229 -4.70 -20.81 -8.28
C ILE A 229 -5.24 -22.02 -7.50
N LEU A 230 -6.43 -22.49 -7.83
CA LEU A 230 -7.02 -23.68 -7.21
C LEU A 230 -6.16 -24.92 -7.44
N PHE A 231 -5.62 -25.08 -8.64
CA PHE A 231 -4.74 -26.20 -8.98
C PHE A 231 -3.39 -26.12 -8.25
N GLY A 232 -2.81 -24.92 -8.13
CA GLY A 232 -1.60 -24.67 -7.38
C GLY A 232 -1.74 -24.91 -5.88
N VAL A 233 -2.85 -24.47 -5.29
CA VAL A 233 -3.20 -24.68 -3.88
C VAL A 233 -3.43 -26.17 -3.61
N SER A 234 -4.16 -26.86 -4.46
CA SER A 234 -4.42 -28.30 -4.34
C SER A 234 -3.12 -29.13 -4.41
N ARG A 235 -2.19 -28.77 -5.29
CA ARG A 235 -0.88 -29.43 -5.39
C ARG A 235 -0.02 -29.23 -4.13
N ARG A 236 -0.02 -28.03 -3.54
CA ARG A 236 0.73 -27.75 -2.30
C ARG A 236 0.10 -28.42 -1.08
N LEU A 237 -1.22 -28.45 -0.99
CA LEU A 237 -1.92 -29.20 0.05
C LEU A 237 -1.64 -30.72 -0.04
N LEU A 238 -1.63 -31.28 -1.26
CA LEU A 238 -1.24 -32.68 -1.47
C LEU A 238 0.21 -32.96 -1.06
N LEU A 239 1.13 -32.03 -1.29
CA LEU A 239 2.51 -32.14 -0.82
C LEU A 239 2.62 -32.09 0.71
N LEU A 240 1.89 -31.19 1.36
CA LEU A 240 1.85 -31.11 2.84
C LEU A 240 1.24 -32.38 3.46
N PHE A 241 0.18 -32.92 2.87
CA PHE A 241 -0.40 -34.20 3.30
C PHE A 241 0.54 -35.40 3.09
N ARG A 242 1.36 -35.40 2.03
CA ARG A 242 2.39 -36.42 1.81
C ARG A 242 3.51 -36.33 2.84
N ILE A 243 3.98 -35.13 3.17
CA ILE A 243 5.04 -34.92 4.19
C ILE A 243 4.53 -35.35 5.57
N SER A 244 3.32 -34.98 5.97
CA SER A 244 2.75 -35.39 7.26
C SER A 244 2.57 -36.93 7.37
N ARG A 245 2.22 -37.62 6.29
CA ARG A 245 2.15 -39.08 6.26
C ARG A 245 3.54 -39.75 6.33
N PHE A 246 4.57 -39.09 5.86
CA PHE A 246 5.95 -39.62 5.97
C PHE A 246 6.52 -39.49 7.39
N GLU A 247 6.19 -38.40 8.08
CA GLU A 247 6.61 -38.19 9.47
C GLU A 247 5.86 -39.10 10.46
N SER A 248 4.58 -39.37 10.20
CA SER A 248 3.80 -40.28 11.04
C SER A 248 4.28 -41.76 10.94
N LYS A 249 4.85 -42.17 9.80
CA LYS A 249 5.42 -43.53 9.64
C LYS A 249 6.80 -43.69 10.28
N LYS A 250 7.54 -42.61 10.55
CA LYS A 250 8.84 -42.63 11.24
C LYS A 250 8.72 -42.66 12.77
N LYS A 251 7.53 -42.46 13.33
CA LYS A 251 7.29 -42.52 14.78
C LYS A 251 6.76 -43.89 15.28
N VAL A 252 6.66 -44.89 14.42
CA VAL A 252 6.11 -46.24 14.71
C VAL A 252 7.13 -47.35 14.43
N THR A 253 8.40 -47.00 14.28
CA THR A 253 9.52 -47.95 14.28
C THR A 253 10.54 -47.46 15.35
#